data_f648c33430002868fde010ea75460942
#
_entry.id   f648c33430002868fde010ea75460942
#
_cell.length_a   1.000
_cell.length_b   1.000
_cell.length_c   1.000
_cell.angle_alpha   90.00
_cell.angle_beta   90.00
_cell.angle_gamma   90.00
#
_symmetry.space_group_name_H-M   'P 1'
#
loop_
_entity.id
_entity.type
_entity.pdbx_description
1 polymer ?
#
loop_
_entity_poly.entity_id
_entity_poly.type
_entity_poly.pdbx_seq_one_letter_code
_entity_poly.pdbx_strand_id
1 'polypeptide(L)'
;MVTAMQESLQVPGIRPGRFLDPSAGTGMFISGLKGVPEVHCFEKDKLTGKILSALYPESRVAIDGFQSIQPYYNNYFDMVSSNIPFGNTRVYDRDFDRSEDVVRKSSLAAVHNYFFLKGMDTLHEGGILAYITTSGVMDSPQNRPVREWLVNHANLVSAIRLPDNLFVDAGTEVSSDLIVLQKNTRKSELTEKERNFIETRLISGSININNSYADLDHIVHTSVSMGKNMYGQPAMNFIHEGGIGAISEHLRQLLAQDVENHLDRKLYDDNLSRSNGSTILKTEFEALLNTAETERQEVREKSPTQPYDPMPNLFAAYADEEEAEVQVAESRPSPSRAPSASRKKKGEEPEMFNLFSQENMYDEAATQEDMTGERAAAEAKWQERRQKFEEERKKEMEPRPFTGETRPEYRNGSIVKSGEQYGYLRGVGTPEVQFHPLKLTVTQQYRAAYYIPLREAYHNLYNKEAETETEQPELREELVRRYDSFYRCSGS
;
A
#
# COMPACT_ATOMS: atom_id res chain seq x y z
N MET A 1 16.23 8.04 8.28
CA MET A 1 15.08 8.88 7.87
C MET A 1 13.97 8.89 8.93
N VAL A 2 13.30 7.79 9.26
CA VAL A 2 12.25 7.76 10.30
C VAL A 2 12.77 8.30 11.64
N THR A 3 13.96 7.88 12.04
CA THR A 3 14.64 8.41 13.23
C THR A 3 14.85 9.92 13.16
N ALA A 4 15.32 10.44 12.02
CA ALA A 4 15.52 11.87 11.82
C ALA A 4 14.20 12.65 11.92
N MET A 5 13.13 12.13 11.35
CA MET A 5 11.78 12.70 11.47
C MET A 5 11.30 12.71 12.93
N GLN A 6 11.45 11.60 13.65
CA GLN A 6 11.04 11.50 15.04
C GLN A 6 11.85 12.44 15.95
N GLU A 7 13.16 12.52 15.76
CA GLU A 7 14.03 13.45 16.48
C GLU A 7 13.61 14.90 16.27
N SER A 8 13.33 15.30 15.03
CA SER A 8 12.90 16.66 14.69
C SER A 8 11.56 17.03 15.35
N LEU A 9 10.63 16.09 15.46
CA LEU A 9 9.36 16.30 16.16
C LEU A 9 9.53 16.28 17.69
N GLN A 10 10.53 15.60 18.22
CA GLN A 10 10.81 15.54 19.67
C GLN A 10 11.58 16.76 20.19
N VAL A 11 12.38 17.44 19.35
CA VAL A 11 13.16 18.64 19.73
C VAL A 11 12.28 19.71 20.40
N PRO A 12 11.10 20.10 19.83
CA PRO A 12 10.21 21.05 20.50
C PRO A 12 9.48 20.46 21.71
N GLY A 13 9.82 19.23 22.14
CA GLY A 13 9.23 18.54 23.28
C GLY A 13 7.89 17.88 23.01
N ILE A 14 7.58 17.59 21.77
CA ILE A 14 6.40 16.80 21.44
C ILE A 14 6.56 15.39 21.96
N ARG A 15 5.68 15.00 22.87
CA ARG A 15 5.65 13.69 23.54
C ARG A 15 4.24 13.13 23.45
N PRO A 16 3.90 12.33 22.41
CA PRO A 16 2.57 11.77 22.31
C PRO A 16 2.32 10.78 23.45
N GLY A 17 1.16 10.87 24.09
CA GLY A 17 0.65 9.86 25.00
C GLY A 17 0.01 8.70 24.25
N ARG A 18 -0.57 9.00 23.07
CA ARG A 18 -1.30 8.07 22.19
C ARG A 18 -0.81 8.20 20.76
N PHE A 19 -0.24 7.14 20.25
CA PHE A 19 0.34 7.08 18.91
C PHE A 19 -0.40 6.07 18.05
N LEU A 20 -0.59 6.39 16.75
CA LEU A 20 -1.13 5.49 15.75
C LEU A 20 -0.21 5.38 14.56
N ASP A 21 0.10 4.15 14.15
CA ASP A 21 0.66 3.81 12.83
C ASP A 21 -0.38 3.03 12.02
N PRO A 22 -1.03 3.64 11.02
CA PRO A 22 -2.10 3.00 10.25
C PRO A 22 -1.63 2.01 9.16
N SER A 23 -0.31 1.89 8.93
CA SER A 23 0.31 0.93 8.00
C SER A 23 1.70 0.57 8.48
N ALA A 24 1.74 -0.14 9.63
CA ALA A 24 2.94 -0.20 10.47
C ALA A 24 4.06 -1.08 9.90
N GLY A 25 3.77 -1.97 8.97
CA GLY A 25 4.77 -2.92 8.49
C GLY A 25 5.38 -3.70 9.65
N THR A 26 6.69 -3.66 9.79
CA THR A 26 7.42 -4.25 10.91
C THR A 26 7.67 -3.30 12.09
N GLY A 27 7.02 -2.14 12.11
CA GLY A 27 7.10 -1.21 13.22
C GLY A 27 8.26 -0.20 13.16
N MET A 28 8.69 0.19 11.96
CA MET A 28 9.77 1.15 11.80
C MET A 28 9.47 2.49 12.51
N PHE A 29 8.21 2.95 12.45
CA PHE A 29 7.78 4.17 13.15
C PHE A 29 7.60 3.98 14.66
N ILE A 30 7.51 2.75 15.15
CA ILE A 30 7.39 2.44 16.56
C ILE A 30 8.77 2.36 17.22
N SER A 31 9.78 1.87 16.51
CA SER A 31 11.12 1.57 17.05
C SER A 31 11.79 2.76 17.74
N GLY A 32 11.47 3.99 17.33
CA GLY A 32 11.98 5.24 17.93
C GLY A 32 11.10 5.81 19.06
N LEU A 33 9.93 5.24 19.34
CA LEU A 33 8.95 5.78 20.29
C LEU A 33 9.17 5.22 21.70
N LYS A 34 10.30 5.56 22.31
CA LYS A 34 10.57 5.15 23.70
C LYS A 34 9.66 5.90 24.68
N GLY A 35 8.93 5.14 25.52
CA GLY A 35 8.12 5.70 26.60
C GLY A 35 6.79 6.32 26.18
N VAL A 36 6.28 6.01 24.98
CA VAL A 36 4.90 6.33 24.58
C VAL A 36 3.97 5.35 25.28
N PRO A 37 3.01 5.82 26.10
CA PRO A 37 2.18 4.94 26.93
C PRO A 37 1.24 4.06 26.14
N GLU A 38 0.75 4.54 24.98
CA GLU A 38 -0.24 3.83 24.20
C GLU A 38 0.12 3.89 22.70
N VAL A 39 0.39 2.73 22.10
CA VAL A 39 0.75 2.58 20.70
C VAL A 39 -0.24 1.66 20.01
N HIS A 40 -0.87 2.15 18.94
CA HIS A 40 -1.79 1.41 18.10
C HIS A 40 -1.21 1.25 16.70
N CYS A 41 -1.40 0.08 16.12
CA CYS A 41 -0.89 -0.25 14.80
C CYS A 41 -1.92 -0.99 13.99
N PHE A 42 -2.01 -0.66 12.70
CA PHE A 42 -2.71 -1.44 11.70
C PHE A 42 -1.71 -2.02 10.71
N GLU A 43 -1.84 -3.29 10.41
CA GLU A 43 -1.07 -3.94 9.36
C GLU A 43 -1.98 -4.94 8.62
N LYS A 44 -2.18 -4.72 7.33
CA LYS A 44 -3.11 -5.50 6.53
C LYS A 44 -2.55 -6.88 6.19
N ASP A 45 -1.24 -6.98 5.95
CA ASP A 45 -0.61 -8.26 5.71
C ASP A 45 -0.55 -9.09 6.99
N LYS A 46 -1.13 -10.29 6.93
CA LYS A 46 -1.28 -11.14 8.11
C LYS A 46 0.05 -11.64 8.66
N LEU A 47 1.05 -11.89 7.80
CA LEU A 47 2.36 -12.34 8.25
C LEU A 47 3.12 -11.20 8.93
N THR A 48 3.19 -10.07 8.25
CA THR A 48 3.84 -8.85 8.76
C THR A 48 3.21 -8.41 10.08
N GLY A 49 1.87 -8.45 10.18
CA GLY A 49 1.15 -8.09 11.39
C GLY A 49 1.43 -9.02 12.58
N LYS A 50 1.61 -10.33 12.33
CA LYS A 50 2.02 -11.27 13.40
C LYS A 50 3.45 -11.03 13.86
N ILE A 51 4.36 -10.73 12.93
CA ILE A 51 5.74 -10.36 13.26
C ILE A 51 5.74 -9.07 14.06
N LEU A 52 4.98 -8.06 13.63
CA LEU A 52 4.81 -6.81 14.37
C LEU A 52 4.33 -7.05 15.79
N SER A 53 3.30 -7.88 15.98
CA SER A 53 2.77 -8.22 17.31
C SER A 53 3.81 -8.92 18.19
N ALA A 54 4.68 -9.74 17.61
CA ALA A 54 5.75 -10.42 18.34
C ALA A 54 6.91 -9.47 18.70
N LEU A 55 7.23 -8.51 17.83
CA LEU A 55 8.29 -7.51 18.06
C LEU A 55 7.87 -6.45 19.08
N TYR A 56 6.59 -6.10 19.13
CA TYR A 56 6.03 -5.05 19.99
C TYR A 56 4.82 -5.55 20.77
N PRO A 57 5.00 -6.47 21.72
CA PRO A 57 3.90 -7.11 22.47
C PRO A 57 3.09 -6.13 23.31
N GLU A 58 3.66 -4.96 23.63
CA GLU A 58 2.99 -3.90 24.40
C GLU A 58 2.11 -3.00 23.53
N SER A 59 2.23 -3.11 22.20
CA SER A 59 1.44 -2.33 21.25
C SER A 59 0.14 -3.04 20.91
N ARG A 60 -0.91 -2.27 20.65
CA ARG A 60 -2.18 -2.81 20.16
C ARG A 60 -2.10 -2.96 18.64
N VAL A 61 -1.87 -4.17 18.16
CA VAL A 61 -1.74 -4.48 16.75
C VAL A 61 -3.05 -5.04 16.20
N ALA A 62 -3.68 -4.32 15.28
CA ALA A 62 -4.81 -4.81 14.48
C ALA A 62 -4.27 -5.38 13.15
N ILE A 63 -4.43 -6.69 12.94
CA ILE A 63 -4.04 -7.35 11.69
C ILE A 63 -5.20 -7.21 10.70
N ASP A 64 -5.38 -6.01 10.18
CA ASP A 64 -6.45 -5.61 9.26
C ASP A 64 -6.08 -4.29 8.57
N GLY A 65 -6.86 -3.88 7.56
CA GLY A 65 -6.68 -2.58 6.92
C GLY A 65 -7.16 -1.43 7.82
N PHE A 66 -6.59 -0.24 7.60
CA PHE A 66 -6.91 0.96 8.39
C PHE A 66 -8.41 1.34 8.39
N GLN A 67 -9.16 0.96 7.35
CA GLN A 67 -10.60 1.17 7.27
C GLN A 67 -11.41 0.45 8.37
N SER A 68 -10.81 -0.54 9.05
CA SER A 68 -11.45 -1.25 10.16
C SER A 68 -11.35 -0.53 11.50
N ILE A 69 -10.63 0.61 11.56
CA ILE A 69 -10.53 1.41 12.78
C ILE A 69 -11.92 1.84 13.25
N GLN A 70 -12.18 1.64 14.53
CA GLN A 70 -13.50 1.91 15.09
C GLN A 70 -13.75 3.42 15.26
N PRO A 71 -14.98 3.90 15.08
CA PRO A 71 -15.30 5.32 15.15
C PRO A 71 -15.00 6.00 16.51
N TYR A 72 -14.91 5.25 17.60
CA TYR A 72 -14.54 5.80 18.91
C TYR A 72 -13.09 6.25 18.99
N TYR A 73 -12.23 5.89 18.02
CA TYR A 73 -10.89 6.43 17.87
C TYR A 73 -10.83 7.76 17.09
N ASN A 74 -11.96 8.29 16.66
CA ASN A 74 -12.00 9.65 16.14
C ASN A 74 -11.69 10.66 17.26
N ASN A 75 -10.84 11.64 16.93
CA ASN A 75 -10.33 12.64 17.88
C ASN A 75 -9.62 12.02 19.11
N TYR A 76 -8.88 10.95 18.91
CA TYR A 76 -8.29 10.17 19.99
C TYR A 76 -6.77 10.31 20.10
N PHE A 77 -6.03 10.24 19.01
CA PHE A 77 -4.58 10.18 18.99
C PHE A 77 -3.93 11.56 19.04
N ASP A 78 -2.79 11.63 19.74
CA ASP A 78 -1.94 12.81 19.77
C ASP A 78 -1.06 12.90 18.52
N MET A 79 -0.67 11.74 17.99
CA MET A 79 0.18 11.63 16.79
C MET A 79 -0.20 10.43 15.96
N VAL A 80 -0.27 10.65 14.65
CA VAL A 80 -0.45 9.61 13.63
C VAL A 80 0.70 9.71 12.64
N SER A 81 1.51 8.65 12.52
CA SER A 81 2.67 8.67 11.64
C SER A 81 2.86 7.34 10.94
N SER A 82 3.16 7.37 9.64
CA SER A 82 3.33 6.17 8.83
C SER A 82 4.02 6.44 7.50
N ASN A 83 4.60 5.42 6.92
CA ASN A 83 4.81 5.34 5.49
C ASN A 83 3.54 4.70 4.87
N ILE A 84 2.63 5.53 4.38
CA ILE A 84 1.32 5.07 3.92
C ILE A 84 1.40 4.34 2.58
N PRO A 85 0.46 3.43 2.26
CA PRO A 85 0.45 2.73 0.97
C PRO A 85 0.34 3.70 -0.20
N PHE A 86 1.06 3.41 -1.28
CA PHE A 86 1.06 4.20 -2.51
C PHE A 86 0.11 3.60 -3.56
N GLY A 87 -0.53 4.46 -4.33
CA GLY A 87 -1.27 4.05 -5.53
C GLY A 87 -2.74 4.42 -5.56
N ASN A 88 -3.34 4.14 -6.73
CA ASN A 88 -4.76 4.40 -7.01
C ASN A 88 -5.65 3.18 -6.67
N THR A 89 -5.30 2.48 -5.59
CA THR A 89 -6.11 1.37 -5.10
C THR A 89 -7.33 1.91 -4.37
N ARG A 90 -8.50 1.44 -4.77
CA ARG A 90 -9.76 1.83 -4.13
C ARG A 90 -9.86 1.22 -2.73
N VAL A 91 -10.29 2.02 -1.78
CA VAL A 91 -10.60 1.61 -0.41
C VAL A 91 -12.12 1.51 -0.24
N TYR A 92 -12.58 0.55 0.53
CA TYR A 92 -13.98 0.47 0.92
C TYR A 92 -14.13 0.87 2.39
N ASP A 93 -14.72 2.03 2.62
CA ASP A 93 -15.11 2.52 3.95
C ASP A 93 -16.54 3.05 3.85
N ARG A 94 -17.46 2.44 4.62
CA ARG A 94 -18.89 2.74 4.55
C ARG A 94 -19.20 4.17 5.00
N ASP A 95 -18.48 4.69 5.98
CA ASP A 95 -18.72 6.01 6.53
C ASP A 95 -18.28 7.10 5.53
N PHE A 96 -17.17 6.86 4.84
CA PHE A 96 -16.70 7.72 3.77
C PHE A 96 -17.61 7.67 2.53
N ASP A 97 -18.06 6.47 2.16
CA ASP A 97 -18.97 6.29 1.01
C ASP A 97 -20.33 6.96 1.21
N ARG A 98 -20.82 7.02 2.46
CA ARG A 98 -22.08 7.67 2.83
C ARG A 98 -21.95 9.13 3.23
N SER A 99 -20.73 9.64 3.35
CA SER A 99 -20.49 11.03 3.73
C SER A 99 -21.14 12.01 2.75
N GLU A 100 -21.65 13.12 3.24
CA GLU A 100 -22.09 14.24 2.40
C GLU A 100 -20.90 15.03 1.83
N ASP A 101 -19.72 14.93 2.44
CA ASP A 101 -18.50 15.55 1.97
C ASP A 101 -17.97 14.82 0.71
N VAL A 102 -18.00 15.54 -0.41
CA VAL A 102 -17.59 15.04 -1.73
C VAL A 102 -16.11 14.64 -1.73
N VAL A 103 -15.25 15.35 -0.97
CA VAL A 103 -13.81 15.04 -0.90
C VAL A 103 -13.59 13.71 -0.18
N ARG A 104 -14.34 13.43 0.87
CA ARG A 104 -14.30 12.12 1.56
C ARG A 104 -14.69 10.99 0.61
N LYS A 105 -15.79 11.12 -0.13
CA LYS A 105 -16.21 10.11 -1.12
C LYS A 105 -15.15 9.89 -2.19
N SER A 106 -14.62 10.97 -2.76
CA SER A 106 -13.62 10.88 -3.83
C SER A 106 -12.29 10.32 -3.34
N SER A 107 -11.93 10.51 -2.07
CA SER A 107 -10.71 9.98 -1.49
C SER A 107 -10.65 8.44 -1.50
N LEU A 108 -11.80 7.75 -1.53
CA LEU A 108 -11.87 6.30 -1.63
C LEU A 108 -11.25 5.73 -2.93
N ALA A 109 -11.08 6.56 -3.96
CA ALA A 109 -10.50 6.13 -5.24
C ALA A 109 -8.97 5.91 -5.18
N ALA A 110 -8.29 6.51 -4.20
CA ALA A 110 -6.85 6.42 -4.04
C ALA A 110 -6.48 6.22 -2.56
N VAL A 111 -5.82 5.11 -2.25
CA VAL A 111 -5.51 4.71 -0.88
C VAL A 111 -4.78 5.80 -0.09
N HIS A 112 -3.82 6.49 -0.70
CA HIS A 112 -3.09 7.57 -0.05
C HIS A 112 -4.00 8.74 0.34
N ASN A 113 -4.95 9.14 -0.49
CA ASN A 113 -5.92 10.20 -0.18
C ASN A 113 -6.82 9.81 1.00
N TYR A 114 -7.31 8.56 0.99
CA TYR A 114 -8.09 8.02 2.09
C TYR A 114 -7.32 8.05 3.41
N PHE A 115 -6.05 7.62 3.41
CA PHE A 115 -5.22 7.61 4.62
C PHE A 115 -5.05 9.01 5.22
N PHE A 116 -4.87 10.04 4.41
CA PHE A 116 -4.80 11.42 4.90
C PHE A 116 -6.08 11.85 5.62
N LEU A 117 -7.25 11.68 5.00
CA LEU A 117 -8.50 12.12 5.58
C LEU A 117 -8.87 11.28 6.82
N LYS A 118 -8.69 9.96 6.74
CA LYS A 118 -8.97 9.06 7.87
C LYS A 118 -8.00 9.30 9.03
N GLY A 119 -6.72 9.53 8.74
CA GLY A 119 -5.73 9.91 9.75
C GLY A 119 -6.10 11.20 10.47
N MET A 120 -6.56 12.22 9.73
CA MET A 120 -7.05 13.47 10.31
C MET A 120 -8.29 13.27 11.20
N ASP A 121 -9.18 12.33 10.87
CA ASP A 121 -10.32 12.00 11.72
C ASP A 121 -9.89 11.45 13.09
N THR A 122 -8.85 10.60 13.09
CA THR A 122 -8.39 9.93 14.32
C THR A 122 -7.59 10.83 15.26
N LEU A 123 -7.02 11.92 14.75
CA LEU A 123 -6.30 12.90 15.58
C LEU A 123 -7.27 13.76 16.40
N HIS A 124 -6.91 14.04 17.64
CA HIS A 124 -7.56 15.12 18.39
C HIS A 124 -7.13 16.50 17.90
N GLU A 125 -7.80 17.54 18.34
CA GLU A 125 -7.45 18.93 18.02
C GLU A 125 -6.03 19.24 18.49
N GLY A 126 -5.20 19.82 17.62
CA GLY A 126 -3.77 20.06 17.88
C GLY A 126 -2.86 18.86 17.65
N GLY A 127 -3.40 17.67 17.43
CA GLY A 127 -2.63 16.45 17.14
C GLY A 127 -1.87 16.53 15.81
N ILE A 128 -0.82 15.72 15.68
CA ILE A 128 0.13 15.79 14.56
C ILE A 128 -0.01 14.56 13.67
N LEU A 129 -0.18 14.80 12.36
CA LEU A 129 -0.08 13.78 11.32
C LEU A 129 1.26 13.96 10.60
N ALA A 130 2.02 12.87 10.45
CA ALA A 130 3.30 12.87 9.74
C ALA A 130 3.39 11.65 8.82
N TYR A 131 3.09 11.84 7.53
CA TYR A 131 3.06 10.76 6.55
C TYR A 131 4.14 10.90 5.49
N ILE A 132 4.77 9.76 5.17
CA ILE A 132 5.53 9.59 3.94
C ILE A 132 4.56 9.03 2.90
N THR A 133 4.54 9.65 1.72
CA THR A 133 3.59 9.33 0.66
C THR A 133 4.22 9.50 -0.73
N THR A 134 3.51 9.10 -1.78
CA THR A 134 3.91 9.33 -3.17
C THR A 134 3.86 10.80 -3.53
N SER A 135 4.79 11.25 -4.38
CA SER A 135 4.81 12.61 -4.96
C SER A 135 3.50 12.99 -5.68
N GLY A 136 2.72 12.01 -6.12
CA GLY A 136 1.42 12.23 -6.74
C GLY A 136 0.40 12.93 -5.85
N VAL A 137 0.52 12.84 -4.51
CA VAL A 137 -0.34 13.61 -3.59
C VAL A 137 -0.12 15.11 -3.77
N MET A 138 1.13 15.52 -3.92
CA MET A 138 1.51 16.91 -4.09
C MET A 138 1.38 17.40 -5.53
N ASP A 139 1.90 16.64 -6.49
CA ASP A 139 2.08 17.11 -7.88
C ASP A 139 0.85 16.90 -8.77
N SER A 140 -0.06 15.98 -8.41
CA SER A 140 -1.25 15.76 -9.24
C SER A 140 -2.28 16.89 -9.08
N PRO A 141 -2.68 17.56 -10.18
CA PRO A 141 -3.79 18.51 -10.13
C PRO A 141 -5.11 17.90 -9.67
N GLN A 142 -5.31 16.59 -9.90
CA GLN A 142 -6.51 15.85 -9.47
C GLN A 142 -6.63 15.77 -7.94
N ASN A 143 -5.50 15.83 -7.21
CA ASN A 143 -5.47 15.80 -5.75
C ASN A 143 -5.62 17.20 -5.11
N ARG A 144 -5.81 18.26 -5.90
CA ARG A 144 -6.06 19.61 -5.41
C ARG A 144 -7.20 19.67 -4.36
N PRO A 145 -8.36 19.06 -4.57
CA PRO A 145 -9.44 19.07 -3.56
C PRO A 145 -9.02 18.44 -2.22
N VAL A 146 -8.21 17.38 -2.26
CA VAL A 146 -7.70 16.74 -1.04
C VAL A 146 -6.72 17.66 -0.32
N ARG A 147 -5.77 18.28 -1.02
CA ARG A 147 -4.84 19.23 -0.42
C ARG A 147 -5.56 20.45 0.19
N GLU A 148 -6.56 20.98 -0.50
CA GLU A 148 -7.39 22.08 -0.01
C GLU A 148 -8.18 21.67 1.25
N TRP A 149 -8.78 20.47 1.23
CA TRP A 149 -9.48 19.94 2.39
C TRP A 149 -8.52 19.82 3.59
N LEU A 150 -7.32 19.30 3.41
CA LEU A 150 -6.34 19.11 4.47
C LEU A 150 -5.96 20.44 5.13
N VAL A 151 -5.62 21.46 4.38
CA VAL A 151 -5.20 22.77 4.96
C VAL A 151 -6.37 23.60 5.47
N ASN A 152 -7.60 23.27 5.12
CA ASN A 152 -8.78 23.84 5.77
C ASN A 152 -9.09 23.20 7.14
N HIS A 153 -8.53 22.03 7.44
CA HIS A 153 -8.73 21.31 8.70
C HIS A 153 -7.44 21.18 9.53
N ALA A 154 -6.31 21.66 9.01
CA ALA A 154 -5.01 21.56 9.67
C ALA A 154 -4.08 22.73 9.29
N ASN A 155 -3.12 23.01 10.14
CA ASN A 155 -1.97 23.85 9.81
C ASN A 155 -0.94 22.98 9.06
N LEU A 156 -0.40 23.50 7.95
CA LEU A 156 0.73 22.86 7.28
C LEU A 156 2.02 23.17 8.04
N VAL A 157 2.53 22.16 8.74
CA VAL A 157 3.81 22.27 9.45
C VAL A 157 4.95 22.13 8.43
N SER A 158 4.97 21.03 7.66
CA SER A 158 6.04 20.78 6.68
C SER A 158 5.55 19.99 5.49
N ALA A 159 6.16 20.24 4.32
CA ALA A 159 6.04 19.42 3.13
C ALA A 159 7.42 19.34 2.46
N ILE A 160 8.10 18.22 2.58
CA ILE A 160 9.47 18.02 2.10
C ILE A 160 9.49 16.90 1.08
N ARG A 161 10.00 17.16 -0.13
CA ARG A 161 10.28 16.12 -1.13
C ARG A 161 11.54 15.36 -0.76
N LEU A 162 11.45 14.05 -0.80
CA LEU A 162 12.54 13.12 -0.57
C LEU A 162 13.23 12.76 -1.90
N PRO A 163 14.52 12.46 -1.90
CA PRO A 163 15.22 12.13 -3.14
C PRO A 163 14.76 10.79 -3.71
N ASP A 164 14.73 10.68 -5.03
CA ASP A 164 14.24 9.49 -5.75
C ASP A 164 15.09 8.24 -5.44
N ASN A 165 16.38 8.43 -5.16
CA ASN A 165 17.29 7.35 -4.80
C ASN A 165 17.21 6.92 -3.31
N LEU A 166 16.26 7.43 -2.54
CA LEU A 166 16.10 7.05 -1.13
C LEU A 166 15.77 5.56 -0.93
N PHE A 167 14.99 4.99 -1.83
CA PHE A 167 14.50 3.61 -1.75
C PHE A 167 15.21 2.66 -2.75
N VAL A 168 16.33 3.05 -3.33
CA VAL A 168 17.09 2.21 -4.26
C VAL A 168 17.50 0.88 -3.63
N ASP A 169 17.93 0.88 -2.37
CA ASP A 169 18.26 -0.33 -1.62
C ASP A 169 17.02 -1.24 -1.38
N ALA A 170 15.81 -0.67 -1.42
CA ALA A 170 14.56 -1.40 -1.38
C ALA A 170 14.07 -1.83 -2.78
N GLY A 171 14.85 -1.59 -3.82
CA GLY A 171 14.56 -1.99 -5.20
C GLY A 171 13.54 -1.11 -5.93
N THR A 172 13.32 0.11 -5.47
CA THR A 172 12.38 1.06 -6.11
C THR A 172 12.95 2.48 -6.14
N GLU A 173 12.71 3.17 -7.26
CA GLU A 173 13.01 4.59 -7.43
C GLU A 173 11.67 5.34 -7.50
N VAL A 174 11.16 5.77 -6.36
CA VAL A 174 9.87 6.46 -6.28
C VAL A 174 10.06 7.80 -5.62
N SER A 175 9.67 8.86 -6.33
CA SER A 175 9.54 10.19 -5.74
C SER A 175 8.50 10.17 -4.63
N SER A 176 8.90 10.57 -3.46
CA SER A 176 8.03 10.58 -2.27
C SER A 176 8.15 11.90 -1.51
N ASP A 177 7.12 12.19 -0.73
CA ASP A 177 7.04 13.39 0.08
C ASP A 177 6.80 13.05 1.54
N LEU A 178 7.45 13.75 2.45
CA LEU A 178 7.07 13.81 3.86
C LEU A 178 6.15 15.01 4.07
N ILE A 179 4.93 14.75 4.52
CA ILE A 179 3.93 15.79 4.80
C ILE A 179 3.61 15.75 6.29
N VAL A 180 3.76 16.89 6.97
CA VAL A 180 3.45 17.06 8.39
C VAL A 180 2.36 18.10 8.55
N LEU A 181 1.26 17.70 9.17
CA LEU A 181 0.08 18.51 9.41
C LEU A 181 -0.24 18.52 10.91
N GLN A 182 -0.72 19.66 11.41
CA GLN A 182 -1.27 19.76 12.77
C GLN A 182 -2.75 20.07 12.70
N LYS A 183 -3.59 19.18 13.25
CA LYS A 183 -5.05 19.36 13.22
C LYS A 183 -5.47 20.68 13.86
N ASN A 184 -6.18 21.49 13.10
CA ASN A 184 -6.74 22.76 13.53
C ASN A 184 -8.05 23.02 12.77
N THR A 185 -9.15 22.57 13.35
CA THR A 185 -10.48 22.70 12.76
C THR A 185 -11.10 24.11 12.96
N ARG A 186 -10.43 24.97 13.74
CA ARG A 186 -10.90 26.33 14.08
C ARG A 186 -10.17 27.42 13.29
N LYS A 187 -9.34 27.01 12.35
CA LYS A 187 -8.59 27.90 11.51
C LYS A 187 -9.52 28.72 10.62
N SER A 188 -9.25 30.05 10.50
CA SER A 188 -10.08 30.97 9.74
C SER A 188 -9.46 31.40 8.41
N GLU A 189 -8.12 31.33 8.30
CA GLU A 189 -7.40 31.82 7.13
C GLU A 189 -6.27 30.87 6.73
N LEU A 190 -5.99 30.81 5.44
CA LEU A 190 -4.86 30.09 4.90
C LEU A 190 -3.63 30.99 4.82
N THR A 191 -2.49 30.46 5.25
CA THR A 191 -1.18 31.07 5.05
C THR A 191 -0.75 31.03 3.57
N GLU A 192 0.27 31.76 3.18
CA GLU A 192 0.86 31.68 1.84
C GLU A 192 1.44 30.28 1.55
N LYS A 193 2.13 29.69 2.54
CA LYS A 193 2.66 28.32 2.46
C LYS A 193 1.54 27.30 2.15
N GLU A 194 0.38 27.46 2.76
CA GLU A 194 -0.77 26.56 2.55
C GLU A 194 -1.46 26.79 1.20
N ARG A 195 -1.51 28.03 0.70
CA ARG A 195 -1.97 28.29 -0.67
C ARG A 195 -1.04 27.65 -1.70
N ASN A 196 0.28 27.71 -1.47
CA ASN A 196 1.26 27.03 -2.32
C ASN A 196 1.12 25.50 -2.26
N PHE A 197 0.80 24.94 -1.09
CA PHE A 197 0.53 23.50 -0.93
C PHE A 197 -0.68 23.03 -1.74
N ILE A 198 -1.72 23.86 -1.89
CA ILE A 198 -2.91 23.52 -2.66
C ILE A 198 -2.60 23.44 -4.16
N GLU A 199 -1.83 24.40 -4.67
CA GLU A 199 -1.69 24.65 -6.10
C GLU A 199 -0.48 23.94 -6.70
N THR A 200 -0.62 23.59 -7.98
CA THR A 200 0.45 23.04 -8.82
C THR A 200 0.71 23.91 -10.01
N ARG A 201 1.91 23.87 -10.55
CA ARG A 201 2.30 24.52 -11.79
C ARG A 201 2.84 23.52 -12.80
N LEU A 202 2.69 23.85 -14.07
CA LEU A 202 3.22 23.07 -15.17
C LEU A 202 4.64 23.55 -15.51
N ILE A 203 5.62 22.63 -15.47
CA ILE A 203 7.00 22.87 -15.88
C ILE A 203 7.23 22.17 -17.23
N SER A 204 7.93 22.85 -18.14
CA SER A 204 8.32 22.28 -19.46
C SER A 204 7.18 21.65 -20.25
N GLY A 205 5.95 22.19 -20.10
CA GLY A 205 4.77 21.81 -20.87
C GLY A 205 4.11 20.49 -20.51
N SER A 206 4.71 19.64 -19.68
CA SER A 206 4.16 18.30 -19.37
C SER A 206 4.34 17.82 -17.94
N ILE A 207 5.16 18.48 -17.12
CA ILE A 207 5.45 18.05 -15.75
C ILE A 207 4.74 18.98 -14.78
N ASN A 208 3.83 18.42 -13.98
CA ASN A 208 3.24 19.16 -12.86
C ASN A 208 4.13 19.03 -11.62
N ILE A 209 4.35 20.14 -10.93
CA ILE A 209 5.00 20.17 -9.62
C ILE A 209 4.20 21.07 -8.68
N ASN A 210 4.18 20.71 -7.40
CA ASN A 210 3.52 21.53 -6.40
C ASN A 210 4.26 22.85 -6.16
N ASN A 211 3.50 23.92 -5.92
CA ASN A 211 4.09 25.24 -5.69
C ASN A 211 4.94 25.32 -4.42
N SER A 212 4.75 24.43 -3.45
CA SER A 212 5.63 24.30 -2.27
C SER A 212 7.08 24.00 -2.63
N TYR A 213 7.33 23.47 -3.84
CA TYR A 213 8.68 23.13 -4.33
C TYR A 213 9.21 24.11 -5.37
N ALA A 214 8.63 25.32 -5.41
CA ALA A 214 8.97 26.35 -6.40
C ALA A 214 10.45 26.71 -6.41
N ASP A 215 11.03 26.87 -5.25
CA ASP A 215 12.40 27.37 -5.03
C ASP A 215 13.38 26.22 -4.73
N LEU A 216 12.93 24.97 -4.78
CA LEU A 216 13.68 23.74 -4.47
C LEU A 216 14.18 23.64 -3.02
N ASP A 217 13.93 24.64 -2.17
CA ASP A 217 14.44 24.71 -0.78
C ASP A 217 13.86 23.60 0.13
N HIS A 218 12.65 23.12 -0.18
CA HIS A 218 11.98 22.02 0.55
C HIS A 218 12.14 20.68 -0.14
N ILE A 219 13.27 20.48 -0.86
CA ILE A 219 13.62 19.23 -1.52
C ILE A 219 14.97 18.74 -1.01
N VAL A 220 15.02 17.53 -0.51
CA VAL A 220 16.27 16.87 -0.10
C VAL A 220 17.01 16.38 -1.34
N HIS A 221 17.95 17.15 -1.83
CA HIS A 221 18.70 16.81 -3.05
C HIS A 221 20.10 17.42 -3.07
N THR A 222 20.96 16.90 -3.93
CA THR A 222 22.26 17.50 -4.33
C THR A 222 22.29 17.79 -5.82
N SER A 223 21.49 17.08 -6.61
CA SER A 223 21.38 17.29 -8.05
C SER A 223 19.93 17.13 -8.53
N VAL A 224 19.61 17.83 -9.61
CA VAL A 224 18.30 17.82 -10.26
C VAL A 224 18.48 17.51 -11.74
N SER A 225 17.68 16.64 -12.29
CA SER A 225 17.68 16.32 -13.71
C SER A 225 16.28 16.16 -14.27
N MET A 226 16.15 16.41 -15.56
CA MET A 226 14.92 16.11 -16.31
C MET A 226 15.03 14.68 -16.85
N GLY A 227 14.06 13.86 -16.54
CA GLY A 227 14.08 12.44 -16.91
C GLY A 227 12.69 11.85 -17.06
N LYS A 228 12.57 10.59 -16.74
CA LYS A 228 11.30 9.86 -16.70
C LYS A 228 11.13 9.24 -15.33
N ASN A 229 9.89 9.19 -14.84
CA ASN A 229 9.56 8.41 -13.66
C ASN A 229 9.54 6.90 -13.99
N MET A 230 9.33 6.06 -12.97
CA MET A 230 9.23 4.61 -13.12
C MET A 230 8.13 4.13 -14.09
N TYR A 231 7.16 4.99 -14.43
CA TYR A 231 6.09 4.73 -15.40
C TYR A 231 6.41 5.25 -16.81
N GLY A 232 7.64 5.73 -17.04
CA GLY A 232 8.08 6.25 -18.33
C GLY A 232 7.56 7.65 -18.67
N GLN A 233 6.86 8.33 -17.75
CA GLN A 233 6.37 9.70 -17.95
C GLN A 233 7.45 10.73 -17.64
N PRO A 234 7.48 11.89 -18.34
CA PRO A 234 8.40 12.98 -18.03
C PRO A 234 8.30 13.39 -16.55
N ALA A 235 9.44 13.52 -15.89
CA ALA A 235 9.53 13.90 -14.49
C ALA A 235 10.80 14.70 -14.21
N MET A 236 10.76 15.52 -13.14
CA MET A 236 11.98 16.03 -12.52
C MET A 236 12.46 15.00 -11.51
N ASN A 237 13.72 14.60 -11.64
CA ASN A 237 14.36 13.64 -10.75
C ASN A 237 15.30 14.37 -9.79
N PHE A 238 15.17 14.07 -8.52
CA PHE A 238 15.96 14.63 -7.43
C PHE A 238 16.85 13.55 -6.82
N ILE A 239 18.14 13.73 -6.91
CA ILE A 239 19.14 12.76 -6.42
C ILE A 239 19.94 13.39 -5.28
N HIS A 240 20.26 12.60 -4.26
CA HIS A 240 21.18 12.99 -3.20
C HIS A 240 22.36 12.03 -3.15
N GLU A 241 23.56 12.53 -3.47
CA GLU A 241 24.79 11.72 -3.63
C GLU A 241 25.45 11.31 -2.31
N GLY A 242 25.06 11.96 -1.20
CA GLY A 242 25.70 11.78 0.11
C GLY A 242 25.27 10.49 0.88
N GLY A 243 24.44 9.63 0.26
CA GLY A 243 23.93 8.41 0.89
C GLY A 243 22.94 8.69 2.05
N ILE A 244 22.44 7.61 2.69
CA ILE A 244 21.35 7.67 3.69
C ILE A 244 21.67 8.60 4.87
N GLY A 245 22.91 8.66 5.33
CA GLY A 245 23.30 9.52 6.46
C GLY A 245 23.12 11.00 6.13
N ALA A 246 23.61 11.45 4.98
CA ALA A 246 23.50 12.84 4.55
C ALA A 246 22.06 13.21 4.17
N ILE A 247 21.31 12.30 3.55
CA ILE A 247 19.87 12.46 3.31
C ILE A 247 19.13 12.70 4.64
N SER A 248 19.41 11.87 5.65
CA SER A 248 18.76 11.97 6.96
C SER A 248 19.11 13.28 7.67
N GLU A 249 20.36 13.74 7.57
CA GLU A 249 20.79 15.01 8.16
C GLU A 249 20.14 16.21 7.46
N HIS A 250 20.10 16.21 6.11
CA HIS A 250 19.44 17.28 5.35
C HIS A 250 17.94 17.34 5.67
N LEU A 251 17.26 16.18 5.69
CA LEU A 251 15.86 16.09 6.11
C LEU A 251 15.66 16.64 7.52
N ARG A 252 16.51 16.26 8.46
CA ARG A 252 16.43 16.70 9.87
C ARG A 252 16.53 18.21 9.98
N GLN A 253 17.42 18.84 9.24
CA GLN A 253 17.60 20.30 9.24
C GLN A 253 16.34 21.01 8.72
N LEU A 254 15.84 20.61 7.56
CA LEU A 254 14.64 21.20 6.97
C LEU A 254 13.42 21.03 7.88
N LEU A 255 13.20 19.81 8.37
CA LEU A 255 12.05 19.52 9.20
C LEU A 255 12.11 20.21 10.56
N ALA A 256 13.29 20.29 11.19
CA ALA A 256 13.46 21.00 12.46
C ALA A 256 13.14 22.49 12.32
N GLN A 257 13.61 23.12 11.25
CA GLN A 257 13.30 24.51 10.94
C GLN A 257 11.80 24.73 10.70
N ASP A 258 11.15 23.85 9.93
CA ASP A 258 9.73 23.93 9.67
C ASP A 258 8.89 23.76 10.95
N VAL A 259 9.26 22.78 11.80
CA VAL A 259 8.58 22.51 13.07
C VAL A 259 8.71 23.70 14.01
N GLU A 260 9.90 24.32 14.11
CA GLU A 260 10.12 25.53 14.93
C GLU A 260 9.25 26.69 14.47
N ASN A 261 9.12 26.89 13.15
CA ASN A 261 8.44 28.05 12.57
C ASN A 261 6.93 27.90 12.44
N HIS A 262 6.41 26.65 12.30
CA HIS A 262 5.03 26.42 11.86
C HIS A 262 4.20 25.55 12.79
N LEU A 263 4.81 24.86 13.78
CA LEU A 263 4.07 24.07 14.76
C LEU A 263 3.51 24.99 15.86
N ASP A 264 2.19 24.98 16.05
CA ASP A 264 1.56 25.65 17.19
C ASP A 264 1.66 24.74 18.44
N ARG A 265 2.74 24.99 19.20
CA ARG A 265 3.01 24.27 20.44
C ARG A 265 1.89 24.41 21.46
N LYS A 266 1.32 25.59 21.57
CA LYS A 266 0.23 25.86 22.51
C LYS A 266 -1.02 25.07 22.18
N LEU A 267 -1.38 25.00 20.88
CA LEU A 267 -2.51 24.20 20.41
C LEU A 267 -2.32 22.71 20.74
N TYR A 268 -1.09 22.19 20.60
CA TYR A 268 -0.76 20.81 20.98
C TYR A 268 -0.91 20.59 22.48
N ASP A 269 -0.24 21.40 23.32
CA ASP A 269 -0.20 21.23 24.76
C ASP A 269 -1.58 21.43 25.43
N ASP A 270 -2.36 22.43 24.98
CA ASP A 270 -3.71 22.74 25.51
C ASP A 270 -4.71 21.56 25.29
N ASN A 271 -4.50 20.75 24.26
CA ASN A 271 -5.38 19.63 23.96
C ASN A 271 -4.83 18.29 24.50
N LEU A 272 -3.51 18.14 24.64
CA LEU A 272 -2.92 16.99 25.33
C LEU A 272 -3.43 16.88 26.78
N SER A 273 -3.52 17.99 27.49
CA SER A 273 -4.02 18.03 28.88
C SER A 273 -5.49 17.59 29.01
N ARG A 274 -6.30 17.81 27.97
CA ARG A 274 -7.72 17.40 27.93
C ARG A 274 -7.88 15.91 27.64
N SER A 275 -6.98 15.32 26.86
CA SER A 275 -7.02 13.88 26.56
C SER A 275 -6.70 13.02 27.78
N ASN A 276 -5.88 13.52 28.70
CA ASN A 276 -5.55 12.83 29.96
C ASN A 276 -6.72 12.79 30.96
N GLY A 277 -7.77 13.61 30.78
CA GLY A 277 -8.99 13.61 31.61
C GLY A 277 -10.01 12.50 31.28
N SER A 278 -9.81 11.74 30.20
CA SER A 278 -10.73 10.71 29.72
C SER A 278 -10.48 9.30 30.31
N THR A 279 -9.95 9.21 31.54
CA THR A 279 -9.74 7.92 32.24
C THR A 279 -11.04 7.17 32.52
N ILE A 280 -12.20 7.87 32.54
CA ILE A 280 -13.52 7.27 32.84
C ILE A 280 -14.02 6.40 31.67
N LEU A 281 -13.72 6.77 30.42
CA LEU A 281 -14.06 5.96 29.24
C LEU A 281 -13.21 4.68 29.10
N LYS A 282 -12.04 4.65 29.73
CA LYS A 282 -11.11 3.51 29.63
C LYS A 282 -11.68 2.28 30.35
N THR A 283 -12.30 2.45 31.50
CA THR A 283 -12.85 1.34 32.31
C THR A 283 -14.13 0.76 31.70
N GLU A 284 -15.01 1.60 31.12
CA GLU A 284 -16.21 1.14 30.41
C GLU A 284 -15.85 0.45 29.09
N PHE A 285 -14.79 0.92 28.45
CA PHE A 285 -14.31 0.36 27.19
C PHE A 285 -13.57 -0.97 27.37
N GLU A 286 -12.74 -1.10 28.40
CA GLU A 286 -12.10 -2.37 28.77
C GLU A 286 -13.13 -3.44 29.16
N ALA A 287 -14.25 -3.02 29.78
CA ALA A 287 -15.38 -3.91 30.06
C ALA A 287 -16.07 -4.39 28.77
N LEU A 288 -16.24 -3.52 27.77
CA LEU A 288 -16.83 -3.87 26.46
C LEU A 288 -15.90 -4.79 25.62
N LEU A 289 -14.59 -4.54 25.65
CA LEU A 289 -13.60 -5.41 24.98
C LEU A 289 -13.58 -6.80 25.61
N ASN A 290 -13.57 -6.89 26.93
CA ASN A 290 -13.59 -8.16 27.64
C ASN A 290 -14.88 -8.95 27.34
N THR A 291 -16.02 -8.27 27.18
CA THR A 291 -17.29 -8.92 26.80
C THR A 291 -17.23 -9.44 25.36
N ALA A 292 -16.66 -8.67 24.42
CA ALA A 292 -16.51 -9.08 23.03
C ALA A 292 -15.48 -10.21 22.85
N GLU A 293 -14.41 -10.22 23.63
CA GLU A 293 -13.43 -11.33 23.67
C GLU A 293 -14.03 -12.60 24.26
N THR A 294 -14.86 -12.48 25.29
CA THR A 294 -15.57 -13.61 25.90
C THR A 294 -16.57 -14.21 24.91
N GLU A 295 -17.34 -13.38 24.19
CA GLU A 295 -18.24 -13.85 23.13
C GLU A 295 -17.49 -14.50 21.97
N ARG A 296 -16.31 -13.98 21.58
CA ARG A 296 -15.43 -14.62 20.57
C ARG A 296 -14.85 -15.94 21.05
N GLN A 297 -14.51 -16.08 22.33
CA GLN A 297 -14.06 -17.34 22.91
C GLN A 297 -15.18 -18.37 22.96
N GLU A 298 -16.40 -18.01 23.36
CA GLU A 298 -17.55 -18.89 23.34
C GLU A 298 -17.95 -19.39 21.93
N VAL A 299 -17.77 -18.54 20.89
CA VAL A 299 -17.98 -18.93 19.50
C VAL A 299 -16.85 -19.86 19.02
N ARG A 300 -15.62 -19.69 19.51
CA ARG A 300 -14.48 -20.58 19.22
C ARG A 300 -14.65 -21.96 19.83
N GLU A 301 -15.17 -22.05 21.05
CA GLU A 301 -15.39 -23.35 21.73
C GLU A 301 -16.53 -24.17 21.11
N LYS A 302 -17.46 -23.53 20.37
CA LYS A 302 -18.60 -24.19 19.69
C LYS A 302 -18.33 -24.58 18.24
N SER A 303 -17.17 -24.22 17.67
CA SER A 303 -16.79 -24.62 16.31
C SER A 303 -15.87 -25.84 16.34
N PRO A 304 -16.08 -26.87 15.49
CA PRO A 304 -15.18 -28.02 15.43
C PRO A 304 -13.78 -27.54 15.03
N THR A 305 -12.81 -27.89 15.86
CA THR A 305 -11.39 -27.57 15.72
C THR A 305 -10.84 -28.08 14.39
N GLN A 306 -10.81 -27.24 13.37
CA GLN A 306 -9.84 -27.41 12.29
C GLN A 306 -8.46 -27.00 12.82
N PRO A 307 -7.38 -27.74 12.51
CA PRO A 307 -6.04 -27.36 12.93
C PRO A 307 -5.73 -25.97 12.36
N TYR A 308 -5.41 -25.05 13.25
CA TYR A 308 -5.09 -23.65 12.93
C TYR A 308 -3.77 -23.61 12.15
N ASP A 309 -3.79 -23.11 10.91
CA ASP A 309 -2.58 -22.75 10.17
C ASP A 309 -2.17 -21.33 10.59
N PRO A 310 -1.06 -21.15 11.32
CA PRO A 310 -0.62 -19.85 11.79
C PRO A 310 -0.06 -18.96 10.69
N MET A 311 0.25 -19.52 9.50
CA MET A 311 0.69 -18.74 8.34
C MET A 311 -0.36 -18.72 7.24
N PRO A 312 -1.04 -17.59 7.02
CA PRO A 312 -1.99 -17.46 5.93
C PRO A 312 -1.28 -17.55 4.57
N ASN A 313 -1.97 -18.15 3.61
CA ASN A 313 -1.52 -18.15 2.24
C ASN A 313 -1.56 -16.72 1.66
N LEU A 314 -0.39 -16.14 1.43
CA LEU A 314 -0.25 -14.79 0.88
C LEU A 314 -0.91 -14.61 -0.50
N PHE A 315 -1.15 -15.74 -1.19
CA PHE A 315 -1.70 -15.78 -2.54
C PHE A 315 -3.12 -16.39 -2.58
N ALA A 316 -3.77 -16.63 -1.43
CA ALA A 316 -5.14 -17.17 -1.40
C ALA A 316 -6.14 -16.28 -2.15
N ALA A 317 -5.95 -14.95 -2.10
CA ALA A 317 -6.77 -14.00 -2.84
C ALA A 317 -6.72 -14.18 -4.37
N TYR A 318 -5.63 -14.72 -4.90
CA TYR A 318 -5.49 -14.97 -6.35
C TYR A 318 -6.14 -16.27 -6.79
N ALA A 319 -6.32 -17.24 -5.88
CA ALA A 319 -7.04 -18.48 -6.18
C ALA A 319 -8.56 -18.26 -6.22
N ASP A 320 -9.07 -17.38 -5.34
CA ASP A 320 -10.50 -17.05 -5.26
C ASP A 320 -10.99 -16.18 -6.42
N GLU A 321 -10.11 -15.33 -7.01
CA GLU A 321 -10.45 -14.52 -8.18
C GLU A 321 -10.67 -15.38 -9.45
N GLU A 322 -9.89 -16.46 -9.63
CA GLU A 322 -10.11 -17.39 -10.77
C GLU A 322 -11.41 -18.19 -10.61
N GLU A 323 -11.80 -18.60 -9.39
CA GLU A 323 -13.09 -19.28 -9.16
C GLU A 323 -14.28 -18.31 -9.37
N ALA A 324 -14.13 -17.02 -9.06
CA ALA A 324 -15.15 -16.02 -9.30
C ALA A 324 -15.32 -15.71 -10.80
N GLU A 325 -14.25 -15.67 -11.59
CA GLU A 325 -14.34 -15.48 -13.05
C GLU A 325 -14.97 -16.69 -13.76
N VAL A 326 -14.68 -17.91 -13.30
CA VAL A 326 -15.29 -19.14 -13.86
C VAL A 326 -16.78 -19.22 -13.51
N GLN A 327 -17.21 -18.86 -12.32
CA GLN A 327 -18.63 -18.84 -11.94
C GLN A 327 -19.42 -17.76 -12.66
N VAL A 328 -18.81 -16.59 -12.95
CA VAL A 328 -19.46 -15.51 -13.72
C VAL A 328 -19.58 -15.89 -15.19
N ALA A 329 -18.67 -16.71 -15.75
CA ALA A 329 -18.74 -17.16 -17.12
C ALA A 329 -19.84 -18.23 -17.35
N GLU A 330 -20.16 -19.05 -16.35
CA GLU A 330 -21.22 -20.07 -16.43
C GLU A 330 -22.63 -19.53 -16.21
N SER A 331 -22.80 -18.32 -15.66
CA SER A 331 -24.11 -17.74 -15.31
C SER A 331 -24.69 -16.73 -16.30
N ARG A 332 -24.07 -16.51 -17.46
CA ARG A 332 -24.61 -15.58 -18.48
C ARG A 332 -25.55 -16.33 -19.45
N PRO A 333 -26.85 -16.03 -19.48
CA PRO A 333 -27.74 -16.54 -20.51
C PRO A 333 -27.47 -15.85 -21.85
N SER A 334 -27.47 -16.62 -22.90
CA SER A 334 -27.31 -16.16 -24.31
C SER A 334 -28.37 -15.12 -24.67
N PRO A 335 -28.03 -14.03 -25.36
CA PRO A 335 -29.02 -13.05 -25.75
C PRO A 335 -29.84 -13.53 -26.94
N SER A 336 -31.17 -13.59 -26.74
CA SER A 336 -32.15 -13.79 -27.80
C SER A 336 -32.28 -12.53 -28.67
N ARG A 337 -32.30 -12.77 -29.97
CA ARG A 337 -32.52 -11.79 -31.06
C ARG A 337 -33.94 -11.26 -31.02
N ALA A 338 -34.15 -9.93 -31.18
CA ALA A 338 -35.19 -9.30 -31.98
C ALA A 338 -35.27 -7.78 -31.78
N PRO A 339 -36.02 -7.02 -32.62
CA PRO A 339 -35.49 -6.43 -33.82
C PRO A 339 -35.55 -4.86 -33.80
N SER A 340 -35.00 -4.31 -34.87
CA SER A 340 -34.84 -2.91 -35.25
C SER A 340 -36.04 -1.96 -35.05
N ALA A 341 -35.78 -0.71 -34.61
CA ALA A 341 -36.39 0.50 -35.20
C ALA A 341 -35.67 1.79 -34.81
N SER A 342 -35.09 2.38 -35.76
CA SER A 342 -34.96 3.78 -36.18
C SER A 342 -35.01 4.97 -35.22
N ARG A 343 -34.02 5.84 -35.38
CA ARG A 343 -34.02 7.29 -35.66
C ARG A 343 -33.29 8.22 -34.71
N LYS A 344 -32.14 8.72 -35.26
CA LYS A 344 -31.65 10.12 -35.29
C LYS A 344 -31.56 10.95 -33.97
N LYS A 345 -30.37 11.42 -33.56
CA LYS A 345 -29.68 12.65 -33.98
C LYS A 345 -28.36 12.87 -33.19
N LYS A 346 -27.32 13.17 -33.94
CA LYS A 346 -26.20 14.11 -33.79
C LYS A 346 -25.87 14.68 -32.39
N GLY A 347 -24.66 14.39 -31.94
CA GLY A 347 -23.86 15.15 -30.98
C GLY A 347 -22.41 14.68 -31.13
N GLU A 348 -21.52 15.59 -31.47
CA GLU A 348 -20.10 15.37 -31.74
C GLU A 348 -19.37 14.91 -30.48
N GLU A 349 -18.69 13.75 -30.55
CA GLU A 349 -17.65 13.33 -29.59
C GLU A 349 -16.27 13.66 -30.16
N PRO A 350 -15.28 14.07 -29.34
CA PRO A 350 -13.93 14.36 -29.82
C PRO A 350 -13.16 13.06 -30.07
N GLU A 351 -12.49 13.03 -31.20
CA GLU A 351 -11.65 11.95 -31.70
C GLU A 351 -10.53 11.58 -30.71
N MET A 352 -10.51 10.32 -30.27
CA MET A 352 -9.38 9.72 -29.56
C MET A 352 -8.28 9.39 -30.58
N PHE A 353 -7.13 10.05 -30.39
CA PHE A 353 -5.92 9.87 -31.19
C PHE A 353 -5.46 8.42 -31.18
N ASN A 354 -5.48 7.78 -32.33
CA ASN A 354 -4.96 6.44 -32.53
C ASN A 354 -3.48 6.53 -32.94
N LEU A 355 -2.56 6.14 -32.06
CA LEU A 355 -1.11 6.33 -32.19
C LEU A 355 -0.42 5.28 -33.09
N PHE A 356 -1.13 4.57 -33.96
CA PHE A 356 -0.57 3.56 -34.87
C PHE A 356 -0.91 3.78 -36.36
N SER A 357 -0.91 5.03 -36.80
CA SER A 357 -0.91 5.33 -38.22
C SER A 357 0.26 6.24 -38.58
N GLN A 358 1.44 5.64 -38.78
CA GLN A 358 2.47 6.27 -39.59
C GLN A 358 2.36 5.67 -41.00
N GLU A 359 1.70 6.39 -41.88
CA GLU A 359 1.86 6.23 -43.32
C GLU A 359 3.22 6.79 -43.72
N ASN A 360 4.15 5.89 -44.08
CA ASN A 360 5.29 6.29 -44.89
C ASN A 360 4.91 6.27 -46.37
N MET A 361 4.89 7.45 -46.96
CA MET A 361 4.86 7.60 -48.43
C MET A 361 6.10 6.95 -49.05
N TYR A 362 5.92 5.91 -49.82
CA TYR A 362 6.68 5.60 -51.03
C TYR A 362 5.72 5.11 -52.10
N ASP A 363 5.66 5.92 -53.15
CA ASP A 363 5.10 5.59 -54.45
C ASP A 363 5.79 4.36 -55.00
N GLU A 364 5.03 3.36 -55.41
CA GLU A 364 5.17 2.72 -56.71
C GLU A 364 4.04 1.70 -56.91
N ALA A 365 3.36 1.83 -58.00
CA ALA A 365 2.30 0.96 -58.49
C ALA A 365 2.80 -0.47 -58.70
N ALA A 366 2.52 -1.35 -57.74
CA ALA A 366 2.56 -2.80 -57.94
C ALA A 366 1.23 -3.40 -57.52
N THR A 367 0.65 -4.13 -58.38
CA THR A 367 -0.66 -4.75 -58.43
C THR A 367 -1.20 -5.24 -57.09
N GLN A 368 -2.35 -4.69 -56.71
CA GLN A 368 -3.08 -4.92 -55.45
C GLN A 368 -3.61 -6.36 -55.26
N GLU A 369 -3.54 -7.23 -56.23
CA GLU A 369 -4.10 -8.60 -56.16
C GLU A 369 -3.15 -9.65 -55.55
N ASP A 370 -1.82 -9.49 -55.62
CA ASP A 370 -0.87 -10.46 -55.08
C ASP A 370 -0.56 -10.22 -53.55
N MET A 371 -0.73 -9.00 -53.10
CA MET A 371 -0.46 -8.64 -51.67
C MET A 371 -1.54 -9.10 -50.71
N THR A 372 -2.75 -9.34 -51.14
CA THR A 372 -3.87 -9.82 -50.30
C THR A 372 -3.74 -11.31 -49.98
N GLY A 373 -3.21 -12.12 -50.89
CA GLY A 373 -2.96 -13.55 -50.67
C GLY A 373 -1.83 -13.81 -49.67
N GLU A 374 -0.71 -13.09 -49.78
CA GLU A 374 0.42 -13.23 -48.86
C GLU A 374 0.11 -12.71 -47.43
N ARG A 375 -0.65 -11.62 -47.32
CA ARG A 375 -1.14 -11.13 -46.01
C ARG A 375 -2.09 -12.12 -45.36
N ALA A 376 -3.06 -12.67 -46.10
CA ALA A 376 -3.97 -13.67 -45.58
C ALA A 376 -3.25 -14.96 -45.13
N ALA A 377 -2.24 -15.40 -45.90
CA ALA A 377 -1.40 -16.55 -45.52
C ALA A 377 -0.52 -16.29 -44.34
N ALA A 378 0.03 -15.07 -44.17
CA ALA A 378 0.81 -14.66 -43.02
C ALA A 378 -0.07 -14.56 -41.77
N GLU A 379 -1.28 -14.05 -41.89
CA GLU A 379 -2.26 -13.93 -40.81
C GLU A 379 -2.77 -15.31 -40.37
N ALA A 380 -3.03 -16.22 -41.26
CA ALA A 380 -3.39 -17.61 -40.99
C ALA A 380 -2.25 -18.34 -40.21
N LYS A 381 -0.99 -18.20 -40.66
CA LYS A 381 0.16 -18.74 -39.96
C LYS A 381 0.39 -18.12 -38.57
N TRP A 382 0.08 -16.84 -38.40
CA TRP A 382 0.17 -16.17 -37.10
C TRP A 382 -0.93 -16.67 -36.17
N GLN A 383 -2.18 -16.84 -36.65
CA GLN A 383 -3.29 -17.38 -35.88
C GLN A 383 -3.04 -18.85 -35.48
N GLU A 384 -2.50 -19.69 -36.39
CA GLU A 384 -2.10 -21.07 -36.07
C GLU A 384 -1.02 -21.14 -35.00
N ARG A 385 0.02 -20.28 -35.09
CA ARG A 385 1.05 -20.18 -34.05
C ARG A 385 0.49 -19.70 -32.73
N ARG A 386 -0.43 -18.76 -32.76
CA ARG A 386 -1.12 -18.24 -31.58
C ARG A 386 -1.97 -19.31 -30.91
N GLN A 387 -2.77 -20.04 -31.67
CA GLN A 387 -3.57 -21.16 -31.15
C GLN A 387 -2.70 -22.25 -30.53
N LYS A 388 -1.62 -22.63 -31.20
CA LYS A 388 -0.68 -23.61 -30.67
C LYS A 388 -0.01 -23.13 -29.37
N PHE A 389 0.35 -21.87 -29.30
CA PHE A 389 0.91 -21.26 -28.10
C PHE A 389 -0.12 -21.18 -26.95
N GLU A 390 -1.36 -20.88 -27.26
CA GLU A 390 -2.46 -20.87 -26.29
C GLU A 390 -2.80 -22.29 -25.78
N GLU A 391 -2.75 -23.30 -26.64
CA GLU A 391 -2.92 -24.70 -26.24
C GLU A 391 -1.76 -25.23 -25.39
N GLU A 392 -0.52 -24.91 -25.74
CA GLU A 392 0.68 -25.25 -24.94
C GLU A 392 0.59 -24.57 -23.55
N ARG A 393 0.22 -23.30 -23.49
CA ARG A 393 0.00 -22.59 -22.22
C ARG A 393 -1.14 -23.17 -21.38
N LYS A 394 -2.21 -23.63 -22.01
CA LYS A 394 -3.31 -24.28 -21.30
C LYS A 394 -2.85 -25.58 -20.64
N LYS A 395 -2.06 -26.39 -21.35
CA LYS A 395 -1.47 -27.62 -20.83
C LYS A 395 -0.48 -27.38 -19.69
N GLU A 396 0.29 -26.31 -19.76
CA GLU A 396 1.22 -25.93 -18.68
C GLU A 396 0.49 -25.52 -17.39
N MET A 397 -0.76 -25.05 -17.48
CA MET A 397 -1.57 -24.63 -16.36
C MET A 397 -2.52 -25.72 -15.84
N GLU A 398 -2.54 -26.90 -16.44
CA GLU A 398 -3.37 -28.01 -15.96
C GLU A 398 -2.88 -28.54 -14.60
N PRO A 399 -3.79 -28.84 -13.67
CA PRO A 399 -3.46 -29.49 -12.42
C PRO A 399 -2.74 -30.83 -12.66
N ARG A 400 -1.71 -31.09 -11.88
CA ARG A 400 -0.92 -32.34 -11.99
C ARG A 400 -0.53 -32.88 -10.61
N PRO A 401 -0.21 -34.19 -10.49
CA PRO A 401 0.27 -34.74 -9.23
C PRO A 401 1.49 -33.98 -8.71
N PHE A 402 1.49 -33.68 -7.41
CA PHE A 402 2.63 -33.03 -6.78
C PHE A 402 3.76 -34.07 -6.58
N THR A 403 4.92 -33.79 -7.19
CA THR A 403 6.09 -34.68 -7.15
C THR A 403 7.12 -34.27 -6.10
N GLY A 404 6.88 -33.16 -5.38
CA GLY A 404 7.76 -32.69 -4.33
C GLY A 404 7.52 -33.41 -3.00
N GLU A 405 8.40 -33.18 -2.03
CA GLU A 405 8.24 -33.69 -0.68
C GLU A 405 7.09 -32.95 0.03
N THR A 406 6.07 -33.70 0.47
CA THR A 406 4.98 -33.15 1.27
C THR A 406 5.42 -33.00 2.72
N ARG A 407 5.30 -31.79 3.26
CA ARG A 407 5.66 -31.50 4.65
C ARG A 407 4.40 -31.49 5.54
N PRO A 408 4.53 -31.79 6.85
CA PRO A 408 3.39 -31.81 7.78
C PRO A 408 2.63 -30.49 7.87
N GLU A 409 3.33 -29.37 7.65
CA GLU A 409 2.77 -28.03 7.68
C GLU A 409 1.99 -27.64 6.43
N TYR A 410 2.05 -28.42 5.34
CA TYR A 410 1.33 -28.08 4.13
C TYR A 410 -0.18 -28.27 4.31
N ARG A 411 -0.95 -27.36 3.71
CA ARG A 411 -2.40 -27.33 3.69
C ARG A 411 -2.88 -27.09 2.26
N ASN A 412 -4.16 -27.26 2.02
CA ASN A 412 -4.77 -26.84 0.76
C ASN A 412 -4.55 -25.33 0.57
N GLY A 413 -4.06 -24.94 -0.60
CA GLY A 413 -3.66 -23.56 -0.88
C GLY A 413 -2.22 -23.20 -0.52
N SER A 414 -1.42 -24.13 0.07
CA SER A 414 0.01 -23.87 0.33
C SER A 414 0.76 -23.64 -0.97
N ILE A 415 1.40 -22.48 -1.09
CA ILE A 415 2.25 -22.14 -2.25
C ILE A 415 3.55 -22.94 -2.17
N VAL A 416 3.87 -23.60 -3.25
CA VAL A 416 5.11 -24.39 -3.41
C VAL A 416 5.73 -24.16 -4.78
N LYS A 417 7.01 -24.52 -4.90
CA LYS A 417 7.68 -24.59 -6.19
C LYS A 417 7.78 -26.07 -6.61
N SER A 418 7.32 -26.39 -7.81
CA SER A 418 7.45 -27.73 -8.41
C SER A 418 8.17 -27.61 -9.75
N GLY A 419 9.43 -28.08 -9.83
CA GLY A 419 10.33 -27.79 -10.95
C GLY A 419 10.60 -26.29 -11.04
N GLU A 420 10.37 -25.70 -12.21
CA GLU A 420 10.56 -24.25 -12.43
C GLU A 420 9.26 -23.42 -12.19
N GLN A 421 8.14 -24.07 -11.87
CA GLN A 421 6.86 -23.39 -11.72
C GLN A 421 6.47 -23.25 -10.25
N TYR A 422 5.83 -22.11 -9.94
CA TYR A 422 5.14 -21.88 -8.68
C TYR A 422 3.67 -22.24 -8.82
N GLY A 423 3.08 -22.79 -7.78
CA GLY A 423 1.70 -23.18 -7.73
C GLY A 423 1.23 -23.43 -6.30
N TYR A 424 0.00 -23.84 -6.14
CA TYR A 424 -0.56 -24.19 -4.85
C TYR A 424 -0.98 -25.66 -4.80
N LEU A 425 -1.07 -26.22 -3.58
CA LEU A 425 -1.44 -27.61 -3.35
C LEU A 425 -2.95 -27.73 -3.08
N ARG A 426 -3.58 -28.79 -3.65
CA ARG A 426 -4.91 -29.28 -3.27
C ARG A 426 -4.82 -30.77 -2.93
N GLY A 427 -5.78 -31.24 -2.11
CA GLY A 427 -5.81 -32.64 -1.66
C GLY A 427 -4.72 -32.97 -0.63
N VAL A 428 -4.18 -31.96 0.07
CA VAL A 428 -3.20 -32.20 1.14
C VAL A 428 -3.88 -33.01 2.27
N GLY A 429 -3.23 -34.10 2.69
CA GLY A 429 -3.81 -35.08 3.64
C GLY A 429 -4.56 -36.23 2.98
N THR A 430 -4.65 -36.26 1.65
CA THR A 430 -5.15 -37.40 0.87
C THR A 430 -3.99 -38.13 0.16
N PRO A 431 -4.20 -39.36 -0.35
CA PRO A 431 -3.17 -40.06 -1.11
C PRO A 431 -2.72 -39.38 -2.41
N GLU A 432 -3.54 -38.47 -2.96
CA GLU A 432 -3.29 -37.78 -4.21
C GLU A 432 -3.25 -36.27 -3.99
N VAL A 433 -2.06 -35.77 -3.69
CA VAL A 433 -1.84 -34.31 -3.63
C VAL A 433 -1.63 -33.75 -5.03
N GLN A 434 -2.43 -32.76 -5.41
CA GLN A 434 -2.34 -32.10 -6.70
C GLN A 434 -1.66 -30.74 -6.59
N PHE A 435 -0.81 -30.46 -7.58
CA PHE A 435 -0.18 -29.17 -7.79
C PHE A 435 -0.96 -28.40 -8.85
N HIS A 436 -1.44 -27.24 -8.50
CA HIS A 436 -2.12 -26.30 -9.39
C HIS A 436 -1.15 -25.18 -9.76
N PRO A 437 -0.66 -25.11 -10.99
CA PRO A 437 0.25 -24.05 -11.43
C PRO A 437 -0.37 -22.66 -11.31
N LEU A 438 0.42 -21.64 -10.95
CA LEU A 438 0.01 -20.25 -10.90
C LEU A 438 0.73 -19.45 -12.00
N LYS A 439 -0.04 -18.60 -12.67
CA LYS A 439 0.49 -17.64 -13.64
C LYS A 439 0.98 -16.40 -12.87
N LEU A 440 2.23 -16.42 -12.46
CA LEU A 440 2.85 -15.33 -11.73
C LEU A 440 3.62 -14.39 -12.66
N THR A 441 3.51 -13.09 -12.45
CA THR A 441 4.41 -12.09 -13.04
C THR A 441 5.84 -12.29 -12.49
N VAL A 442 6.84 -11.70 -13.16
CA VAL A 442 8.24 -11.77 -12.69
C VAL A 442 8.37 -11.31 -11.25
N THR A 443 7.72 -10.21 -10.88
CA THR A 443 7.71 -9.68 -9.51
C THR A 443 7.07 -10.66 -8.51
N GLN A 444 5.96 -11.28 -8.88
CA GLN A 444 5.30 -12.29 -8.04
C GLN A 444 6.13 -13.57 -7.88
N GLN A 445 6.86 -13.99 -8.93
CA GLN A 445 7.80 -15.11 -8.83
C GLN A 445 8.94 -14.80 -7.86
N TYR A 446 9.50 -13.58 -7.91
CA TYR A 446 10.49 -13.12 -6.94
C TYR A 446 9.92 -13.16 -5.52
N ARG A 447 8.73 -12.62 -5.28
CA ARG A 447 8.07 -12.68 -3.97
C ARG A 447 7.86 -14.11 -3.48
N ALA A 448 7.39 -15.01 -4.34
CA ALA A 448 7.20 -16.42 -4.00
C ALA A 448 8.53 -17.11 -3.64
N ALA A 449 9.64 -16.77 -4.32
CA ALA A 449 10.96 -17.32 -4.06
C ALA A 449 11.50 -17.00 -2.65
N TYR A 450 11.15 -15.84 -2.10
CA TYR A 450 11.54 -15.44 -0.74
C TYR A 450 10.49 -15.80 0.32
N TYR A 451 9.21 -15.84 -0.07
CA TYR A 451 8.11 -16.23 0.82
C TYR A 451 8.21 -17.70 1.28
N ILE A 452 8.50 -18.63 0.37
CA ILE A 452 8.58 -20.06 0.70
C ILE A 452 9.63 -20.34 1.79
N PRO A 453 10.90 -19.88 1.66
CA PRO A 453 11.90 -20.06 2.71
C PRO A 453 11.56 -19.35 4.03
N LEU A 454 10.92 -18.19 3.97
CA LEU A 454 10.46 -17.48 5.16
C LEU A 454 9.40 -18.29 5.93
N ARG A 455 8.38 -18.80 5.22
CA ARG A 455 7.36 -19.66 5.81
C ARG A 455 7.95 -20.92 6.44
N GLU A 456 8.90 -21.55 5.75
CA GLU A 456 9.58 -22.74 6.26
C GLU A 456 10.40 -22.45 7.52
N ALA A 457 11.12 -21.33 7.57
CA ALA A 457 11.84 -20.91 8.77
C ALA A 457 10.89 -20.65 9.95
N TYR A 458 9.74 -20.04 9.68
CA TYR A 458 8.71 -19.81 10.71
C TYR A 458 8.17 -21.13 11.28
N HIS A 459 7.78 -22.09 10.44
CA HIS A 459 7.24 -23.36 10.90
C HIS A 459 8.32 -24.17 11.65
N ASN A 460 9.57 -24.12 11.20
CA ASN A 460 10.67 -24.78 11.88
C ASN A 460 10.88 -24.23 13.29
N LEU A 461 10.89 -22.92 13.42
CA LEU A 461 10.98 -22.25 14.72
C LEU A 461 9.79 -22.62 15.62
N TYR A 462 8.56 -22.48 15.10
CA TYR A 462 7.34 -22.74 15.85
C TYR A 462 7.27 -24.19 16.35
N ASN A 463 7.54 -25.17 15.49
CA ASN A 463 7.51 -26.56 15.85
C ASN A 463 8.59 -26.90 16.88
N LYS A 464 9.79 -26.31 16.72
CA LYS A 464 10.91 -26.58 17.65
C LYS A 464 10.68 -25.98 19.02
N GLU A 465 10.20 -24.74 19.10
CA GLU A 465 9.86 -24.12 20.38
C GLU A 465 8.67 -24.82 21.07
N ALA A 466 7.68 -25.30 20.28
CA ALA A 466 6.56 -26.09 20.81
C ALA A 466 7.00 -27.48 21.34
N GLU A 467 7.98 -28.12 20.70
CA GLU A 467 8.54 -29.42 21.14
C GLU A 467 9.41 -29.31 22.39
N THR A 468 10.20 -28.23 22.46
CA THR A 468 11.24 -28.10 23.51
C THR A 468 10.80 -27.23 24.68
N GLU A 469 9.68 -26.47 24.52
CA GLU A 469 9.21 -25.46 25.47
C GLU A 469 10.30 -24.43 25.86
N THR A 470 11.29 -24.23 24.95
CA THR A 470 12.44 -23.33 25.16
C THR A 470 12.64 -22.46 23.93
N GLU A 471 13.11 -21.23 24.18
CA GLU A 471 13.48 -20.31 23.08
C GLU A 471 14.61 -20.89 22.24
N GLN A 472 14.51 -20.68 20.93
CA GLN A 472 15.48 -21.17 19.94
C GLN A 472 16.17 -19.95 19.25
N PRO A 473 17.21 -19.34 19.84
CA PRO A 473 17.81 -18.11 19.36
C PRO A 473 18.31 -18.19 17.91
N GLU A 474 18.96 -19.31 17.53
CA GLU A 474 19.48 -19.51 16.19
C GLU A 474 18.39 -19.56 15.11
N LEU A 475 17.26 -20.20 15.43
CA LEU A 475 16.10 -20.27 14.52
C LEU A 475 15.38 -18.92 14.43
N ARG A 476 15.36 -18.17 15.52
CA ARG A 476 14.83 -16.79 15.51
C ARG A 476 15.69 -15.86 14.64
N GLU A 477 17.02 -15.96 14.72
CA GLU A 477 17.93 -15.21 13.85
C GLU A 477 17.75 -15.62 12.37
N GLU A 478 17.56 -16.90 12.08
CA GLU A 478 17.29 -17.39 10.72
C GLU A 478 15.96 -16.81 10.22
N LEU A 479 14.90 -16.82 11.02
CA LEU A 479 13.62 -16.22 10.68
C LEU A 479 13.75 -14.73 10.35
N VAL A 480 14.48 -13.97 11.17
CA VAL A 480 14.75 -12.55 10.94
C VAL A 480 15.49 -12.34 9.61
N ARG A 481 16.54 -13.11 9.34
CA ARG A 481 17.28 -13.04 8.07
C ARG A 481 16.40 -13.32 6.85
N ARG A 482 15.53 -14.35 6.94
CA ARG A 482 14.58 -14.68 5.85
C ARG A 482 13.53 -13.60 5.67
N TYR A 483 13.06 -13.05 6.76
CA TYR A 483 12.13 -11.94 6.74
C TYR A 483 12.74 -10.69 6.09
N ASP A 484 13.95 -10.29 6.49
CA ASP A 484 14.64 -9.13 5.90
C ASP A 484 14.84 -9.32 4.38
N SER A 485 15.18 -10.55 3.97
CA SER A 485 15.33 -10.88 2.56
C SER A 485 14.01 -10.78 1.80
N PHE A 486 12.93 -11.30 2.37
CA PHE A 486 11.58 -11.18 1.80
C PHE A 486 11.11 -9.72 1.75
N TYR A 487 11.33 -8.96 2.81
CA TYR A 487 10.97 -7.55 2.91
C TYR A 487 11.68 -6.71 1.84
N ARG A 488 13.00 -6.87 1.69
CA ARG A 488 13.78 -6.20 0.63
C ARG A 488 13.29 -6.53 -0.78
N CYS A 489 12.81 -7.74 -0.99
CA CYS A 489 12.33 -8.20 -2.29
C CYS A 489 10.87 -7.80 -2.58
N SER A 490 10.03 -7.67 -1.55
CA SER A 490 8.60 -7.37 -1.76
C SER A 490 8.30 -5.90 -2.01
N GLY A 491 9.28 -4.98 -1.84
CA GLY A 491 9.15 -3.55 -2.14
C GLY A 491 7.88 -2.97 -1.53
N SER A 492 7.85 -2.81 -0.22
CA SER A 492 6.75 -2.11 0.47
C SER A 492 6.89 -0.63 0.37
#